data_7b210303c0b0aa944ddbeff32bbf9917
#
_entry.id   7b210303c0b0aa944ddbeff32bbf9917
#
_cell.length_a   1.000
_cell.length_b   1.000
_cell.length_c   1.000
_cell.angle_alpha   90.00
_cell.angle_beta   90.00
_cell.angle_gamma   90.00
#
_symmetry.space_group_name_H-M   'P 1'
#
loop_
_entity.id
_entity.type
_entity.pdbx_description
1 polymer ?
#
loop_
_entity_poly.entity_id
_entity_poly.type
_entity_poly.pdbx_seq_one_letter_code
_entity_poly.pdbx_strand_id
1 'polypeptide(L)'
;MAASLCALKGPRHGGANIKVVEMMADLKSHVDDPTDEGQVREYLQAVLDKKALDGLGLIYGMGHAVYSLSDPRAEVLRGFVRDISKEKGLNREMDMYLTVEKVAKELLTARTGKPVAVNVDFYSGFLYDMLDLPKELYTPLFAIARMAGWSAHRMEELGENSKIIRPACKCIEKRRPYVPCLLYTSPSPRD
;
A
#
# COMPACT_ATOMS: atom_id res chain seq x y z
N MET A 1 -1.84 -0.02 -21.94
CA MET A 1 -2.73 0.71 -21.01
C MET A 1 -3.76 -0.22 -20.34
N ALA A 2 -4.70 -0.88 -21.06
CA ALA A 2 -5.71 -1.75 -20.42
C ALA A 2 -5.11 -2.83 -19.49
N ALA A 3 -4.11 -3.57 -19.94
CA ALA A 3 -3.42 -4.58 -19.12
C ALA A 3 -2.77 -3.98 -17.86
N SER A 4 -2.22 -2.77 -17.96
CA SER A 4 -1.63 -2.06 -16.80
C SER A 4 -2.70 -1.65 -15.78
N LEU A 5 -3.87 -1.20 -16.24
CA LEU A 5 -5.01 -0.91 -15.37
C LEU A 5 -5.55 -2.16 -14.69
N CYS A 6 -5.67 -3.28 -15.41
CA CYS A 6 -6.07 -4.57 -14.85
C CYS A 6 -5.07 -5.06 -13.78
N ALA A 7 -3.76 -4.92 -14.04
CA ALA A 7 -2.74 -5.27 -13.07
C ALA A 7 -2.81 -4.40 -11.80
N LEU A 8 -3.10 -3.11 -11.94
CA LEU A 8 -3.26 -2.18 -10.82
C LEU A 8 -4.47 -2.53 -9.95
N LYS A 9 -5.55 -3.08 -10.53
CA LYS A 9 -6.74 -3.56 -9.81
C LYS A 9 -6.52 -4.93 -9.14
N GLY A 10 -5.36 -5.55 -9.29
CA GLY A 10 -5.06 -6.86 -8.74
C GLY A 10 -4.91 -6.88 -7.22
N PRO A 11 -4.86 -8.08 -6.60
CA PRO A 11 -4.86 -8.23 -5.14
C PRO A 11 -3.60 -7.71 -4.44
N ARG A 12 -2.54 -7.42 -5.19
CA ARG A 12 -1.26 -6.94 -4.65
C ARG A 12 -0.95 -5.48 -4.94
N HIS A 13 -1.77 -4.80 -5.73
CA HIS A 13 -1.57 -3.41 -6.14
C HIS A 13 -2.87 -2.62 -6.08
N GLY A 14 -2.75 -1.31 -5.93
CA GLY A 14 -3.86 -0.38 -6.12
C GLY A 14 -4.81 -0.22 -4.95
N GLY A 15 -4.49 -0.74 -3.77
CA GLY A 15 -5.35 -0.59 -2.59
C GLY A 15 -4.61 -0.26 -1.30
N ALA A 16 -3.30 0.00 -1.39
CA ALA A 16 -2.47 0.16 -0.20
C ALA A 16 -2.87 1.38 0.64
N ASN A 17 -3.22 2.51 0.02
CA ASN A 17 -3.68 3.70 0.73
C ASN A 17 -5.06 3.50 1.38
N ILE A 18 -5.96 2.73 0.76
CA ILE A 18 -7.25 2.35 1.37
C ILE A 18 -6.99 1.51 2.61
N LYS A 19 -6.05 0.57 2.54
CA LYS A 19 -5.66 -0.25 3.70
C LYS A 19 -5.06 0.57 4.84
N VAL A 20 -4.34 1.63 4.55
CA VAL A 20 -3.88 2.58 5.60
C VAL A 20 -5.07 3.26 6.26
N VAL A 21 -6.03 3.78 5.49
CA VAL A 21 -7.23 4.43 6.04
C VAL A 21 -8.05 3.45 6.88
N GLU A 22 -8.23 2.20 6.43
CA GLU A 22 -8.90 1.13 7.20
C GLU A 22 -8.15 0.85 8.51
N MET A 23 -6.82 0.73 8.48
CA MET A 23 -5.99 0.52 9.66
C MET A 23 -6.11 1.68 10.67
N MET A 24 -6.13 2.93 10.20
CA MET A 24 -6.30 4.09 11.07
C MET A 24 -7.70 4.16 11.68
N ALA A 25 -8.73 3.74 10.93
CA ALA A 25 -10.09 3.64 11.46
C ALA A 25 -10.21 2.52 12.51
N ASP A 26 -9.59 1.37 12.25
CA ASP A 26 -9.55 0.25 13.19
C ASP A 26 -8.79 0.62 14.46
N LEU A 27 -7.64 1.30 14.36
CA LEU A 27 -6.90 1.85 15.51
C LEU A 27 -7.82 2.71 16.39
N LYS A 28 -8.52 3.69 15.79
CA LYS A 28 -9.43 4.59 16.52
C LYS A 28 -10.54 3.85 17.27
N SER A 29 -10.94 2.68 16.81
CA SER A 29 -11.97 1.87 17.47
C SER A 29 -11.45 1.01 18.62
N HIS A 30 -10.12 0.82 18.71
CA HIS A 30 -9.48 -0.06 19.69
C HIS A 30 -8.69 0.67 20.77
N VAL A 31 -8.44 1.97 20.62
CA VAL A 31 -7.69 2.77 21.58
C VAL A 31 -8.48 4.00 22.02
N ASP A 32 -8.37 4.38 23.29
CA ASP A 32 -9.04 5.56 23.84
C ASP A 32 -8.40 6.86 23.34
N ASP A 33 -7.08 6.89 23.27
CA ASP A 33 -6.31 8.00 22.72
C ASP A 33 -5.33 7.56 21.63
N PRO A 34 -5.68 7.78 20.35
CA PRO A 34 -4.84 7.40 19.23
C PRO A 34 -3.57 8.28 19.07
N THR A 35 -3.36 9.25 19.97
CA THR A 35 -2.12 10.03 20.03
C THR A 35 -1.18 9.56 21.16
N ASP A 36 -1.64 8.65 22.01
CA ASP A 36 -0.81 8.03 23.05
C ASP A 36 0.08 6.94 22.46
N GLU A 37 1.41 7.12 22.58
CA GLU A 37 2.39 6.19 22.01
C GLU A 37 2.30 4.78 22.62
N GLY A 38 1.89 4.65 23.88
CA GLY A 38 1.75 3.36 24.56
C GLY A 38 0.60 2.55 23.97
N GLN A 39 -0.59 3.14 23.87
CA GLN A 39 -1.76 2.50 23.31
C GLN A 39 -1.57 2.16 21.81
N VAL A 40 -1.00 3.08 21.03
CA VAL A 40 -0.65 2.85 19.62
C VAL A 40 0.34 1.69 19.49
N ARG A 41 1.33 1.61 20.38
CA ARG A 41 2.33 0.52 20.38
C ARG A 41 1.68 -0.84 20.64
N GLU A 42 0.81 -0.93 21.63
CA GLU A 42 0.09 -2.17 21.95
C GLU A 42 -0.76 -2.63 20.77
N TYR A 43 -1.51 -1.71 20.16
CA TYR A 43 -2.32 -2.00 18.98
C TYR A 43 -1.46 -2.48 17.79
N LEU A 44 -0.41 -1.73 17.43
CA LEU A 44 0.46 -2.10 16.31
C LEU A 44 1.21 -3.41 16.56
N GLN A 45 1.55 -3.71 17.81
CA GLN A 45 2.12 -5.01 18.19
C GLN A 45 1.09 -6.13 17.98
N ALA A 46 -0.17 -5.92 18.37
CA ALA A 46 -1.25 -6.87 18.11
C ALA A 46 -1.48 -7.11 16.61
N VAL A 47 -1.39 -6.06 15.79
CA VAL A 47 -1.42 -6.18 14.32
C VAL A 47 -0.27 -7.06 13.81
N LEU A 48 0.97 -6.79 14.26
CA LEU A 48 2.15 -7.58 13.86
C LEU A 48 2.08 -9.04 14.32
N ASP A 49 1.40 -9.29 15.44
CA ASP A 49 1.18 -10.63 16.00
C ASP A 49 -0.05 -11.33 15.37
N LYS A 50 -0.68 -10.71 14.36
CA LYS A 50 -1.85 -11.22 13.65
C LYS A 50 -3.10 -11.39 14.51
N LYS A 51 -3.23 -10.56 15.56
CA LYS A 51 -4.35 -10.59 16.52
C LYS A 51 -5.35 -9.46 16.30
N ALA A 52 -5.02 -8.49 15.46
CA ALA A 52 -5.83 -7.33 15.15
C ALA A 52 -5.89 -7.06 13.64
N LEU A 53 -6.73 -6.13 13.23
CA LEU A 53 -6.97 -5.74 11.84
C LEU A 53 -7.42 -6.96 10.99
N ASP A 54 -6.73 -7.27 9.92
CA ASP A 54 -7.03 -8.36 8.99
C ASP A 54 -6.25 -9.67 9.28
N GLY A 55 -5.48 -9.72 10.34
CA GLY A 55 -4.69 -10.89 10.73
C GLY A 55 -3.51 -11.22 9.83
N LEU A 56 -3.14 -10.33 8.90
CA LEU A 56 -2.00 -10.55 7.99
C LEU A 56 -0.65 -10.22 8.63
N GLY A 57 -0.64 -9.47 9.73
CA GLY A 57 0.59 -9.08 10.43
C GLY A 57 1.36 -7.98 9.70
N LEU A 58 0.67 -7.09 9.01
CA LEU A 58 1.24 -6.01 8.22
C LEU A 58 0.79 -4.65 8.74
N ILE A 59 1.73 -3.75 8.98
CA ILE A 59 1.45 -2.33 9.16
C ILE A 59 1.47 -1.67 7.79
N TYR A 60 0.30 -1.25 7.32
CA TYR A 60 0.15 -0.68 5.98
C TYR A 60 0.77 0.70 5.85
N GLY A 61 1.25 1.04 4.65
CA GLY A 61 1.94 2.31 4.39
C GLY A 61 3.39 2.36 4.84
N MET A 62 3.94 1.23 5.34
CA MET A 62 5.31 1.11 5.82
C MET A 62 6.16 0.27 4.87
N GLY A 63 7.41 0.74 4.65
CA GLY A 63 8.40 0.06 3.79
C GLY A 63 8.22 0.34 2.31
N HIS A 64 9.33 0.26 1.58
CA HIS A 64 9.37 0.40 0.13
C HIS A 64 10.52 -0.44 -0.44
N ALA A 65 10.36 -0.95 -1.67
CA ALA A 65 11.39 -1.78 -2.32
C ALA A 65 12.69 -1.03 -2.62
N VAL A 66 12.60 0.29 -2.83
CA VAL A 66 13.74 1.16 -3.20
C VAL A 66 14.13 2.09 -2.04
N TYR A 67 13.15 2.75 -1.43
CA TYR A 67 13.38 3.74 -0.37
C TYR A 67 13.42 3.07 1.00
N SER A 68 14.60 2.97 1.60
CA SER A 68 14.77 2.37 2.94
C SER A 68 14.81 3.41 4.06
N LEU A 69 15.36 4.59 3.80
CA LEU A 69 15.52 5.64 4.82
C LEU A 69 14.38 6.65 4.80
N SER A 70 13.99 7.11 3.61
CA SER A 70 12.90 8.08 3.41
C SER A 70 12.36 7.96 1.99
N ASP A 71 11.04 8.06 1.82
CA ASP A 71 10.39 8.20 0.52
C ASP A 71 10.10 9.70 0.29
N PRO A 72 10.78 10.35 -0.68
CA PRO A 72 10.62 11.79 -0.92
C PRO A 72 9.17 12.18 -1.27
N ARG A 73 8.39 11.26 -1.84
CA ARG A 73 6.97 11.49 -2.14
C ARG A 73 6.13 11.54 -0.85
N ALA A 74 6.41 10.67 0.11
CA ALA A 74 5.76 10.69 1.42
C ALA A 74 6.09 11.96 2.20
N GLU A 75 7.33 12.46 2.10
CA GLU A 75 7.73 13.72 2.74
C GLU A 75 6.96 14.93 2.17
N VAL A 76 6.82 15.00 0.84
CA VAL A 76 6.03 16.05 0.18
C VAL A 76 4.57 15.97 0.61
N LEU A 77 3.96 14.77 0.56
CA LEU A 77 2.57 14.58 0.99
C LEU A 77 2.37 14.93 2.46
N ARG A 78 3.30 14.57 3.35
CA ARG A 78 3.24 14.93 4.77
C ARG A 78 3.18 16.45 4.98
N GLY A 79 3.90 17.22 4.15
CA GLY A 79 3.82 18.68 4.16
C GLY A 79 2.40 19.17 3.84
N PHE A 80 1.82 18.74 2.73
CA PHE A 80 0.46 19.09 2.34
C PHE A 80 -0.59 18.65 3.38
N VAL A 81 -0.50 17.42 3.87
CA VAL A 81 -1.41 16.88 4.89
C VAL A 81 -1.37 17.74 6.15
N ARG A 82 -0.18 18.15 6.60
CA ARG A 82 -0.02 19.02 7.76
C ARG A 82 -0.68 20.38 7.57
N ASP A 83 -0.51 21.00 6.41
CA ASP A 83 -1.07 22.32 6.15
C ASP A 83 -2.59 22.27 6.03
N ILE A 84 -3.13 21.32 5.26
CA ILE A 84 -4.58 21.16 5.09
C ILE A 84 -5.24 20.71 6.40
N SER A 85 -4.61 19.85 7.20
CA SER A 85 -5.17 19.43 8.49
C SER A 85 -5.31 20.59 9.46
N LYS A 86 -4.38 21.57 9.45
CA LYS A 86 -4.50 22.81 10.23
C LYS A 86 -5.67 23.66 9.77
N GLU A 87 -5.83 23.85 8.45
CA GLU A 87 -6.92 24.63 7.88
C GLU A 87 -8.29 24.01 8.19
N LYS A 88 -8.39 22.69 8.18
CA LYS A 88 -9.64 21.95 8.46
C LYS A 88 -9.86 21.64 9.96
N GLY A 89 -8.95 22.01 10.84
CA GLY A 89 -9.06 21.73 12.28
C GLY A 89 -8.85 20.27 12.66
N LEU A 90 -8.18 19.49 11.82
CA LEU A 90 -7.91 18.06 11.98
C LEU A 90 -6.51 17.78 12.55
N ASN A 91 -6.05 18.63 13.46
CA ASN A 91 -4.71 18.49 14.05
C ASN A 91 -4.55 17.18 14.83
N ARG A 92 -5.60 16.75 15.54
CA ARG A 92 -5.56 15.48 16.31
C ARG A 92 -5.40 14.26 15.40
N GLU A 93 -6.02 14.25 14.24
CA GLU A 93 -5.84 13.22 13.22
C GLU A 93 -4.40 13.23 12.68
N MET A 94 -3.85 14.40 12.44
CA MET A 94 -2.45 14.53 12.01
C MET A 94 -1.49 14.01 13.08
N ASP A 95 -1.73 14.35 14.35
CA ASP A 95 -0.93 13.87 15.49
C ASP A 95 -0.99 12.34 15.61
N MET A 96 -2.17 11.74 15.40
CA MET A 96 -2.32 10.29 15.32
C MET A 96 -1.43 9.68 14.22
N TYR A 97 -1.47 10.23 13.01
CA TYR A 97 -0.63 9.73 11.92
C TYR A 97 0.87 9.84 12.24
N LEU A 98 1.30 10.93 12.86
CA LEU A 98 2.69 11.10 13.29
C LEU A 98 3.10 10.10 14.39
N THR A 99 2.21 9.85 15.34
CA THR A 99 2.43 8.86 16.41
C THR A 99 2.53 7.45 15.84
N VAL A 100 1.62 7.08 14.93
CA VAL A 100 1.65 5.77 14.24
C VAL A 100 2.93 5.63 13.41
N GLU A 101 3.32 6.66 12.65
CA GLU A 101 4.59 6.65 11.89
C GLU A 101 5.79 6.37 12.81
N LYS A 102 5.90 7.11 13.91
CA LYS A 102 7.00 6.97 14.87
C LYS A 102 7.05 5.56 15.45
N VAL A 103 5.96 5.11 16.03
CA VAL A 103 5.87 3.79 16.70
C VAL A 103 6.07 2.64 15.71
N ALA A 104 5.48 2.73 14.51
CA ALA A 104 5.65 1.72 13.47
C ALA A 104 7.10 1.60 13.00
N LYS A 105 7.81 2.73 12.82
CA LYS A 105 9.24 2.73 12.49
C LYS A 105 10.07 2.00 13.56
N GLU A 106 9.82 2.28 14.82
CA GLU A 106 10.52 1.64 15.94
C GLU A 106 10.28 0.13 15.97
N LEU A 107 9.02 -0.31 15.93
CA LEU A 107 8.64 -1.72 15.97
C LEU A 107 9.19 -2.50 14.77
N LEU A 108 9.06 -1.96 13.57
CA LEU A 108 9.53 -2.63 12.36
C LEU A 108 11.05 -2.66 12.28
N THR A 109 11.73 -1.60 12.71
CA THR A 109 13.19 -1.56 12.76
C THR A 109 13.71 -2.57 13.79
N ALA A 110 13.11 -2.65 14.97
CA ALA A 110 13.46 -3.65 15.98
C ALA A 110 13.25 -5.08 15.47
N ARG A 111 12.17 -5.34 14.72
CA ARG A 111 11.83 -6.67 14.21
C ARG A 111 12.69 -7.10 13.01
N THR A 112 13.06 -6.17 12.14
CA THR A 112 13.76 -6.48 10.88
C THR A 112 15.28 -6.26 10.95
N GLY A 113 15.75 -5.52 11.95
CA GLY A 113 17.14 -5.08 12.05
C GLY A 113 17.54 -4.03 10.99
N LYS A 114 16.57 -3.48 10.26
CA LYS A 114 16.80 -2.50 9.17
C LYS A 114 15.87 -1.31 9.34
N PRO A 115 16.31 -0.08 9.00
CA PRO A 115 15.43 1.08 9.00
C PRO A 115 14.27 0.88 8.03
N VAL A 116 13.08 1.30 8.44
CA VAL A 116 11.85 1.24 7.64
C VAL A 116 11.25 2.64 7.59
N ALA A 117 10.96 3.12 6.40
CA ALA A 117 10.31 4.41 6.17
C ALA A 117 8.84 4.24 5.79
N VAL A 118 8.04 5.28 5.99
CA VAL A 118 6.70 5.37 5.39
C VAL A 118 6.83 5.51 3.88
N ASN A 119 5.87 4.95 3.16
CA ASN A 119 5.77 5.12 1.71
C ASN A 119 4.65 6.12 1.35
N VAL A 120 4.47 6.38 0.06
CA VAL A 120 3.48 7.35 -0.44
C VAL A 120 2.05 7.05 0.00
N ASP A 121 1.71 5.77 0.20
CA ASP A 121 0.35 5.34 0.55
C ASP A 121 -0.03 5.71 1.99
N PHE A 122 0.96 5.92 2.87
CA PHE A 122 0.70 6.25 4.28
C PHE A 122 -0.09 7.55 4.45
N TYR A 123 0.28 8.59 3.71
CA TYR A 123 -0.36 9.91 3.81
C TYR A 123 -1.39 10.18 2.73
N SER A 124 -1.34 9.50 1.58
CA SER A 124 -2.20 9.82 0.45
C SER A 124 -3.69 9.60 0.73
N GLY A 125 -4.04 8.55 1.47
CA GLY A 125 -5.42 8.28 1.86
C GLY A 125 -6.01 9.38 2.74
N PHE A 126 -5.26 9.85 3.73
CA PHE A 126 -5.68 10.96 4.59
C PHE A 126 -5.83 12.27 3.81
N LEU A 127 -4.91 12.55 2.88
CA LEU A 127 -5.04 13.71 2.00
C LEU A 127 -6.34 13.64 1.19
N TYR A 128 -6.65 12.49 0.62
CA TYR A 128 -7.85 12.31 -0.19
C TYR A 128 -9.13 12.42 0.65
N ASP A 129 -9.15 11.87 1.86
CA ASP A 129 -10.26 12.06 2.81
C ASP A 129 -10.48 13.55 3.13
N MET A 130 -9.40 14.30 3.37
CA MET A 130 -9.50 15.74 3.61
C MET A 130 -9.99 16.55 2.41
N LEU A 131 -9.81 16.04 1.20
CA LEU A 131 -10.32 16.62 -0.04
C LEU A 131 -11.72 16.13 -0.41
N ASP A 132 -12.39 15.40 0.50
CA ASP A 132 -13.73 14.84 0.31
C ASP A 132 -13.84 13.92 -0.93
N LEU A 133 -12.74 13.24 -1.29
CA LEU A 133 -12.71 12.30 -2.40
C LEU A 133 -13.26 10.93 -1.97
N PRO A 134 -14.19 10.34 -2.72
CA PRO A 134 -14.68 9.01 -2.42
C PRO A 134 -13.58 7.95 -2.58
N LYS A 135 -13.58 6.93 -1.71
CA LYS A 135 -12.55 5.89 -1.66
C LYS A 135 -12.39 5.12 -2.98
N GLU A 136 -13.44 5.02 -3.76
CA GLU A 136 -13.46 4.40 -5.08
C GLU A 136 -12.52 5.10 -6.08
N LEU A 137 -12.20 6.38 -5.84
CA LEU A 137 -11.28 7.15 -6.69
C LEU A 137 -9.81 7.01 -6.31
N TYR A 138 -9.45 6.45 -5.16
CA TYR A 138 -8.07 6.41 -4.69
C TYR A 138 -7.15 5.64 -5.65
N THR A 139 -7.55 4.46 -6.08
CA THR A 139 -6.81 3.69 -7.09
C THR A 139 -6.84 4.34 -8.49
N PRO A 140 -7.97 4.84 -9.00
CA PRO A 140 -8.02 5.64 -10.23
C PRO A 140 -7.09 6.85 -10.23
N LEU A 141 -6.99 7.60 -9.13
CA LEU A 141 -6.07 8.75 -9.01
C LEU A 141 -4.61 8.32 -9.15
N PHE A 142 -4.24 7.20 -8.51
CA PHE A 142 -2.92 6.62 -8.68
C PHE A 142 -2.67 6.20 -10.14
N ALA A 143 -3.65 5.64 -10.81
CA ALA A 143 -3.57 5.28 -12.24
C ALA A 143 -3.37 6.51 -13.12
N ILE A 144 -4.10 7.61 -12.88
CA ILE A 144 -3.97 8.87 -13.62
C ILE A 144 -2.53 9.41 -13.47
N ALA A 145 -2.00 9.47 -12.26
CA ALA A 145 -0.63 9.91 -12.02
C ALA A 145 0.41 9.03 -12.74
N ARG A 146 0.15 7.72 -12.89
CA ARG A 146 1.03 6.78 -13.58
C ARG A 146 0.93 6.85 -15.11
N MET A 147 -0.10 7.48 -15.67
CA MET A 147 -0.27 7.59 -17.12
C MET A 147 0.93 8.26 -17.81
N ALA A 148 1.53 9.27 -17.20
CA ALA A 148 2.73 9.92 -17.72
C ALA A 148 3.89 8.92 -17.89
N GLY A 149 4.17 8.10 -16.86
CA GLY A 149 5.21 7.08 -16.90
C GLY A 149 4.92 5.97 -17.93
N TRP A 150 3.69 5.50 -18.01
CA TRP A 150 3.29 4.51 -19.02
C TRP A 150 3.42 5.06 -20.44
N SER A 151 3.09 6.34 -20.65
CA SER A 151 3.25 6.99 -21.95
C SER A 151 4.71 7.14 -22.33
N ALA A 152 5.58 7.54 -21.39
CA ALA A 152 7.01 7.63 -21.61
C ALA A 152 7.60 6.28 -22.05
N HIS A 153 7.36 5.21 -21.30
CA HIS A 153 7.81 3.87 -21.67
C HIS A 153 7.27 3.40 -23.01
N ARG A 154 6.02 3.75 -23.33
CA ARG A 154 5.47 3.42 -24.66
C ARG A 154 6.17 4.17 -25.78
N MET A 155 6.52 5.44 -25.58
CA MET A 155 7.26 6.24 -26.54
C MET A 155 8.68 5.71 -26.76
N GLU A 156 9.38 5.33 -25.69
CA GLU A 156 10.68 4.69 -25.74
C GLU A 156 10.64 3.39 -26.56
N GLU A 157 9.70 2.50 -26.23
CA GLU A 157 9.52 1.23 -26.96
C GLU A 157 9.27 1.42 -28.45
N LEU A 158 8.48 2.43 -28.85
CA LEU A 158 8.23 2.74 -30.25
C LEU A 158 9.44 3.33 -30.97
N GLY A 159 10.29 4.08 -30.23
CA GLY A 159 11.50 4.71 -30.78
C GLY A 159 12.66 3.73 -31.00
N GLU A 160 12.76 2.70 -30.17
CA GLU A 160 13.92 1.79 -30.19
C GLU A 160 13.86 0.69 -31.26
N ASN A 161 12.79 0.56 -32.03
CA ASN A 161 12.62 -0.53 -33.02
C ASN A 161 12.90 -1.92 -32.43
N SER A 162 12.55 -2.10 -31.15
CA SER A 162 12.89 -3.29 -30.38
C SER A 162 12.11 -4.54 -30.86
N LYS A 163 12.75 -5.70 -30.74
CA LYS A 163 12.09 -6.99 -30.98
C LYS A 163 11.06 -7.26 -29.88
N ILE A 164 10.04 -8.08 -30.19
CA ILE A 164 9.07 -8.55 -29.21
C ILE A 164 9.81 -9.13 -28.01
N ILE A 165 9.54 -8.58 -26.82
CA ILE A 165 10.12 -9.04 -25.55
C ILE A 165 9.56 -10.43 -25.24
N ARG A 166 10.44 -11.42 -25.17
CA ARG A 166 10.11 -12.79 -24.77
C ARG A 166 10.88 -13.12 -23.50
N PRO A 167 10.31 -12.90 -22.31
CA PRO A 167 11.00 -13.20 -21.06
C PRO A 167 11.28 -14.69 -20.97
N ALA A 168 12.47 -15.04 -20.50
CA ALA A 168 12.81 -16.42 -20.19
C ALA A 168 12.00 -16.86 -18.96
N CYS A 169 11.18 -17.89 -19.13
CA CYS A 169 10.39 -18.46 -18.05
C CYS A 169 10.93 -19.85 -17.70
N LYS A 170 11.17 -20.08 -16.41
CA LYS A 170 11.52 -21.39 -15.87
C LYS A 170 10.37 -21.84 -14.98
N CYS A 171 9.79 -23.00 -15.30
CA CYS A 171 8.80 -23.61 -14.42
C CYS A 171 9.52 -24.08 -13.14
N ILE A 172 9.09 -23.60 -11.98
CA ILE A 172 9.59 -24.00 -10.66
C ILE A 172 8.79 -25.15 -10.06
N GLU A 173 7.65 -25.48 -10.65
CA GLU A 173 6.82 -26.60 -10.24
C GLU A 173 7.42 -27.95 -10.66
N LYS A 174 7.20 -28.96 -9.84
CA LYS A 174 7.58 -30.35 -10.20
C LYS A 174 6.71 -30.81 -11.37
N ARG A 175 7.33 -31.55 -12.30
CA ARG A 175 6.60 -32.14 -13.41
C ARG A 175 5.50 -33.05 -12.88
N ARG A 176 4.25 -32.78 -13.28
CA ARG A 176 3.08 -33.57 -12.92
C ARG A 176 2.60 -34.35 -14.16
N PRO A 177 2.06 -35.57 -14.03
CA PRO A 177 1.41 -36.24 -15.13
C PRO A 177 0.21 -35.43 -15.63
N TYR A 178 -0.03 -35.48 -16.93
CA TYR A 178 -1.21 -34.85 -17.52
C TYR A 178 -2.48 -35.51 -17.00
N VAL A 179 -3.43 -34.72 -16.53
CA VAL A 179 -4.76 -35.18 -16.13
C VAL A 179 -5.76 -34.59 -17.13
N PRO A 180 -6.55 -35.42 -17.86
CA PRO A 180 -7.59 -34.90 -18.75
C PRO A 180 -8.62 -34.04 -17.99
N CYS A 181 -9.13 -33.00 -18.62
CA CYS A 181 -10.06 -32.06 -17.97
C CYS A 181 -11.34 -32.74 -17.43
N LEU A 182 -11.78 -33.84 -18.04
CA LEU A 182 -12.92 -34.65 -17.57
C LEU A 182 -12.68 -35.33 -16.22
N LEU A 183 -11.43 -35.42 -15.77
CA LEU A 183 -11.06 -36.00 -14.47
C LEU A 183 -10.71 -34.91 -13.44
N TYR A 184 -10.89 -33.61 -13.75
CA TYR A 184 -10.74 -32.53 -12.78
C TYR A 184 -11.93 -32.56 -11.84
N THR A 185 -11.68 -32.85 -10.56
CA THR A 185 -12.70 -32.83 -9.49
C THR A 185 -12.74 -31.50 -8.74
N SER A 186 -11.84 -30.58 -9.06
CA SER A 186 -11.79 -29.26 -8.44
C SER A 186 -12.70 -28.29 -9.19
N PRO A 187 -13.58 -27.54 -8.50
CA PRO A 187 -14.37 -26.50 -9.17
C PRO A 187 -13.45 -25.46 -9.82
N SER A 188 -13.88 -24.94 -10.95
CA SER A 188 -13.19 -23.84 -11.63
C SER A 188 -13.12 -22.64 -10.68
N PRO A 189 -12.01 -21.88 -10.67
CA PRO A 189 -11.95 -20.64 -9.89
C PRO A 189 -13.00 -19.58 -10.30
N ARG A 190 -13.89 -19.92 -11.22
CA ARG A 190 -14.94 -19.05 -11.75
C ARG A 190 -16.37 -19.46 -11.33
N ASP A 191 -16.51 -20.56 -10.58
CA ASP A 191 -17.82 -21.03 -10.09
C ASP A 191 -18.10 -20.56 -8.66
#